data_5310fd0eb4546b63f3c248433dada469
#
_entry.id   5310fd0eb4546b63f3c248433dada469
#
_cell.length_a   1.000
_cell.length_b   1.000
_cell.length_c   1.000
_cell.angle_alpha   90.00
_cell.angle_beta   90.00
_cell.angle_gamma   90.00
#
_symmetry.space_group_name_H-M   'P 1'
#
loop_
_entity.id
_entity.type
_entity.pdbx_description
1 polymer ?
#
loop_
_entity_poly.entity_id
_entity_poly.type
_entity_poly.pdbx_seq_one_letter_code
_entity_poly.pdbx_strand_id
1 'polypeptide(L)'
;MKFENKGLLASFTIVTSFITGALFPLIGSLLAFNLGIIKAYYIEGIILVMLGGFIAHWILAHTIHDFFHMDIEKRVTLSKKALLILLGFCLIILISIAVYLSLQRGWPVMIFSIIGGIVSLYAKGLFHHELQMAFGAMFLIIGGFYVQVGTLDLPIMIWIKVICMSIFGFLSQYGWLLFYRLDDYKYDIKIKNRSILITKFALVFLILYFIL
;
A
#
# COMPACT_ATOMS: atom_id res chain seq x y z
N MET A 1 -6.03 -15.14 19.47
CA MET A 1 -6.42 -15.47 18.10
C MET A 1 -5.13 -15.73 17.35
N LYS A 2 -4.80 -16.98 17.06
CA LYS A 2 -3.61 -17.28 16.25
C LYS A 2 -4.00 -17.06 14.79
N PHE A 3 -3.37 -16.12 14.12
CA PHE A 3 -3.48 -15.99 12.66
C PHE A 3 -2.64 -17.09 12.01
N GLU A 4 -3.20 -18.29 11.93
CA GLU A 4 -2.47 -19.49 11.48
C GLU A 4 -2.13 -19.50 9.99
N ASN A 5 -2.70 -18.59 9.18
CA ASN A 5 -2.54 -18.53 7.75
C ASN A 5 -2.08 -17.14 7.27
N LYS A 6 -0.75 -16.91 7.28
CA LYS A 6 -0.12 -15.66 6.80
C LYS A 6 0.59 -15.81 5.43
N GLY A 7 0.48 -16.97 4.78
CA GLY A 7 1.14 -17.22 3.48
C GLY A 7 0.47 -16.53 2.30
N LEU A 8 1.20 -16.46 1.18
CA LEU A 8 0.74 -15.87 -0.09
C LEU A 8 -0.67 -16.33 -0.52
N LEU A 9 -0.99 -17.61 -0.34
CA LEU A 9 -2.26 -18.20 -0.75
C LEU A 9 -3.35 -18.19 0.33
N ALA A 10 -3.09 -17.63 1.50
CA ALA A 10 -4.08 -17.54 2.57
C ALA A 10 -5.17 -16.52 2.22
N SER A 11 -6.44 -16.91 2.33
CA SER A 11 -7.59 -16.05 2.04
C SER A 11 -7.56 -14.73 2.82
N PHE A 12 -7.13 -14.78 4.08
CA PHE A 12 -6.97 -13.59 4.91
C PHE A 12 -5.91 -12.63 4.34
N THR A 13 -4.77 -13.15 3.88
CA THR A 13 -3.72 -12.37 3.22
C THR A 13 -4.23 -11.70 1.95
N ILE A 14 -4.99 -12.43 1.12
CA ILE A 14 -5.57 -11.89 -0.12
C ILE A 14 -6.52 -10.75 0.18
N VAL A 15 -7.45 -10.93 1.14
CA VAL A 15 -8.44 -9.91 1.51
C VAL A 15 -7.77 -8.67 2.09
N THR A 16 -6.83 -8.82 3.03
CA THR A 16 -6.12 -7.68 3.62
C THR A 16 -5.24 -6.96 2.61
N SER A 17 -4.63 -7.69 1.69
CA SER A 17 -3.84 -7.10 0.60
C SER A 17 -4.72 -6.36 -0.41
N PHE A 18 -5.95 -6.84 -0.67
CA PHE A 18 -6.90 -6.11 -1.48
C PHE A 18 -7.32 -4.79 -0.81
N ILE A 19 -7.63 -4.83 0.48
CA ILE A 19 -7.98 -3.62 1.24
C ILE A 19 -6.83 -2.61 1.19
N THR A 20 -5.61 -3.03 1.48
CA THR A 20 -4.45 -2.12 1.47
C THR A 20 -4.04 -1.73 0.05
N GLY A 21 -3.84 -2.70 -0.82
CA GLY A 21 -3.26 -2.46 -2.15
C GLY A 21 -4.23 -1.81 -3.14
N ALA A 22 -5.53 -2.11 -3.07
CA ALA A 22 -6.52 -1.59 -4.02
C ALA A 22 -7.32 -0.39 -3.47
N LEU A 23 -7.74 -0.42 -2.19
CA LEU A 23 -8.62 0.62 -1.69
C LEU A 23 -7.89 1.92 -1.34
N PHE A 24 -6.63 1.90 -0.92
CA PHE A 24 -5.90 3.15 -0.68
C PHE A 24 -5.70 3.98 -1.97
N PRO A 25 -5.25 3.43 -3.11
CA PRO A 25 -5.21 4.21 -4.35
C PRO A 25 -6.61 4.63 -4.84
N LEU A 26 -7.65 3.84 -4.56
CA LEU A 26 -9.03 4.26 -4.82
C LEU A 26 -9.41 5.49 -4.00
N ILE A 27 -9.09 5.53 -2.70
CA ILE A 27 -9.30 6.72 -1.86
C ILE A 27 -8.62 7.94 -2.49
N GLY A 28 -7.36 7.81 -2.91
CA GLY A 28 -6.64 8.88 -3.61
C GLY A 28 -7.37 9.35 -4.87
N SER A 29 -7.86 8.42 -5.68
CA SER A 29 -8.61 8.73 -6.89
C SER A 29 -9.93 9.46 -6.59
N LEU A 30 -10.66 9.04 -5.56
CA LEU A 30 -11.90 9.68 -5.11
C LEU A 30 -11.67 11.10 -4.57
N LEU A 31 -10.54 11.37 -3.94
CA LEU A 31 -10.18 12.71 -3.45
C LEU A 31 -10.13 13.74 -4.58
N ALA A 32 -9.61 13.39 -5.74
CA ALA A 32 -9.51 14.31 -6.88
C ALA A 32 -10.87 14.84 -7.32
N PHE A 33 -11.90 13.99 -7.27
CA PHE A 33 -13.27 14.38 -7.58
C PHE A 33 -13.91 15.16 -6.43
N ASN A 34 -13.79 14.66 -5.19
CA ASN A 34 -14.39 15.27 -4.01
C ASN A 34 -13.85 16.69 -3.72
N LEU A 35 -12.60 16.95 -4.10
CA LEU A 35 -11.98 18.27 -3.99
C LEU A 35 -12.32 19.20 -5.19
N GLY A 36 -13.17 18.74 -6.13
CA GLY A 36 -13.61 19.51 -7.27
C GLY A 36 -12.54 19.78 -8.33
N ILE A 37 -11.42 19.05 -8.31
CA ILE A 37 -10.29 19.26 -9.23
C ILE A 37 -10.59 18.65 -10.59
N ILE A 38 -11.28 17.52 -10.62
CA ILE A 38 -11.70 16.84 -11.84
C ILE A 38 -13.23 16.80 -11.92
N LYS A 39 -13.77 16.91 -13.13
CA LYS A 39 -15.22 16.81 -13.39
C LYS A 39 -15.68 15.39 -13.73
N ALA A 40 -14.76 14.53 -14.13
CA ALA A 40 -15.00 13.13 -14.45
C ALA A 40 -13.80 12.28 -14.07
N TYR A 41 -14.06 11.04 -13.65
CA TYR A 41 -13.00 10.09 -13.32
C TYR A 41 -12.27 9.59 -14.58
N TYR A 42 -10.97 9.46 -14.49
CA TYR A 42 -10.17 8.62 -15.37
C TYR A 42 -10.28 7.17 -14.92
N ILE A 43 -11.34 6.49 -15.36
CA ILE A 43 -11.72 5.14 -14.88
C ILE A 43 -10.61 4.11 -15.11
N GLU A 44 -9.99 4.14 -16.30
CA GLU A 44 -8.87 3.26 -16.60
C GLU A 44 -7.71 3.44 -15.62
N GLY A 45 -7.39 4.70 -15.28
CA GLY A 45 -6.40 5.01 -14.26
C GLY A 45 -6.75 4.45 -12.88
N ILE A 46 -8.03 4.54 -12.47
CA ILE A 46 -8.50 3.92 -11.21
C ILE A 46 -8.24 2.41 -11.22
N ILE A 47 -8.68 1.72 -12.27
CA ILE A 47 -8.53 0.27 -12.38
C ILE A 47 -7.05 -0.12 -12.35
N LEU A 48 -6.20 0.59 -13.08
CA LEU A 48 -4.77 0.28 -13.16
C LEU A 48 -4.03 0.55 -11.85
N VAL A 49 -4.32 1.66 -11.12
CA VAL A 49 -3.67 1.90 -9.82
C VAL A 49 -4.15 0.93 -8.75
N MET A 50 -5.42 0.55 -8.76
CA MET A 50 -5.96 -0.49 -7.85
C MET A 50 -5.32 -1.85 -8.13
N LEU A 51 -5.25 -2.25 -9.40
CA LEU A 51 -4.62 -3.50 -9.81
C LEU A 51 -3.13 -3.51 -9.47
N GLY A 52 -2.41 -2.44 -9.81
CA GLY A 52 -0.98 -2.30 -9.52
C GLY A 52 -0.70 -2.35 -8.03
N GLY A 53 -1.44 -1.59 -7.23
CA GLY A 53 -1.32 -1.59 -5.77
C GLY A 53 -1.64 -2.96 -5.15
N PHE A 54 -2.69 -3.64 -5.62
CA PHE A 54 -3.04 -4.98 -5.16
C PHE A 54 -1.95 -6.01 -5.50
N ILE A 55 -1.47 -6.02 -6.76
CA ILE A 55 -0.40 -6.92 -7.19
C ILE A 55 0.89 -6.67 -6.40
N ALA A 56 1.25 -5.41 -6.20
CA ALA A 56 2.45 -5.05 -5.44
C ALA A 56 2.35 -5.49 -3.98
N HIS A 57 1.21 -5.23 -3.32
CA HIS A 57 1.03 -5.56 -1.92
C HIS A 57 0.83 -7.07 -1.70
N TRP A 58 0.05 -7.73 -2.54
CA TRP A 58 -0.22 -9.16 -2.38
C TRP A 58 0.91 -10.01 -2.99
N ILE A 59 1.11 -9.93 -4.31
CA ILE A 59 2.00 -10.88 -5.00
C ILE A 59 3.45 -10.50 -4.77
N LEU A 60 3.87 -9.27 -5.09
CA LEU A 60 5.27 -8.87 -5.01
C LEU A 60 5.81 -8.97 -3.58
N ALA A 61 5.14 -8.33 -2.60
CA ALA A 61 5.63 -8.29 -1.24
C ALA A 61 5.68 -9.68 -0.60
N HIS A 62 4.63 -10.50 -0.76
CA HIS A 62 4.62 -11.85 -0.19
C HIS A 62 5.53 -12.83 -0.94
N THR A 63 5.69 -12.70 -2.26
CA THR A 63 6.64 -13.54 -3.01
C THR A 63 8.07 -13.28 -2.57
N ILE A 64 8.44 -12.01 -2.36
CA ILE A 64 9.76 -11.65 -1.85
C ILE A 64 9.92 -12.15 -0.41
N HIS A 65 8.92 -11.93 0.44
CA HIS A 65 8.92 -12.44 1.82
C HIS A 65 9.14 -13.96 1.84
N ASP A 66 8.32 -14.72 1.12
CA ASP A 66 8.39 -16.17 1.09
C ASP A 66 9.74 -16.66 0.52
N PHE A 67 10.28 -15.98 -0.50
CA PHE A 67 11.59 -16.33 -1.07
C PHE A 67 12.74 -16.23 -0.05
N PHE A 68 12.76 -15.17 0.77
CA PHE A 68 13.81 -14.95 1.77
C PHE A 68 13.59 -15.72 3.08
N HIS A 69 12.34 -16.12 3.39
CA HIS A 69 11.99 -16.81 4.64
C HIS A 69 11.74 -18.32 4.47
N MET A 70 11.88 -18.87 3.27
CA MET A 70 11.60 -20.26 2.94
C MET A 70 12.29 -21.27 3.88
N ASP A 71 13.52 -20.97 4.30
CA ASP A 71 14.29 -21.86 5.17
C ASP A 71 13.88 -21.76 6.65
N ILE A 72 13.13 -20.75 7.03
CA ILE A 72 12.73 -20.44 8.41
C ILE A 72 11.25 -20.76 8.65
N GLU A 73 10.40 -20.44 7.68
CA GLU A 73 8.96 -20.62 7.77
C GLU A 73 8.51 -21.86 7.00
N LYS A 74 8.13 -22.92 7.72
CA LYS A 74 7.57 -24.17 7.13
C LYS A 74 6.24 -23.96 6.38
N ARG A 75 5.81 -22.70 6.20
CA ARG A 75 4.52 -22.29 5.62
C ARG A 75 4.58 -22.03 4.11
N VAL A 76 5.78 -21.99 3.54
CA VAL A 76 5.95 -21.68 2.12
C VAL A 76 5.53 -22.89 1.29
N THR A 77 4.50 -22.73 0.49
CA THR A 77 3.90 -23.78 -0.34
C THR A 77 4.50 -23.86 -1.74
N LEU A 78 5.20 -22.81 -2.19
CA LEU A 78 5.77 -22.71 -3.53
C LEU A 78 7.27 -22.95 -3.51
N SER A 79 7.79 -23.59 -4.58
CA SER A 79 9.24 -23.78 -4.75
C SER A 79 9.96 -22.45 -5.04
N LYS A 80 11.25 -22.35 -4.72
CA LYS A 80 12.09 -21.16 -5.05
C LYS A 80 11.99 -20.78 -6.53
N LYS A 81 11.98 -21.77 -7.43
CA LYS A 81 11.82 -21.54 -8.87
C LYS A 81 10.47 -20.92 -9.21
N ALA A 82 9.39 -21.42 -8.62
CA ALA A 82 8.05 -20.86 -8.83
C ALA A 82 7.94 -19.43 -8.32
N LEU A 83 8.52 -19.13 -7.13
CA LEU A 83 8.57 -17.78 -6.58
C LEU A 83 9.34 -16.81 -7.48
N LEU A 84 10.48 -17.22 -8.05
CA LEU A 84 11.25 -16.39 -9.00
C LEU A 84 10.48 -16.10 -10.30
N ILE A 85 9.80 -17.11 -10.85
CA ILE A 85 8.95 -16.92 -12.03
C ILE A 85 7.81 -15.95 -11.73
N LEU A 86 7.13 -16.13 -10.59
CA LEU A 86 6.05 -15.26 -10.16
C LEU A 86 6.53 -13.82 -9.93
N LEU A 87 7.70 -13.65 -9.32
CA LEU A 87 8.34 -12.35 -9.12
C LEU A 87 8.62 -11.66 -10.46
N GLY A 88 9.23 -12.36 -11.41
CA GLY A 88 9.52 -11.80 -12.73
C GLY A 88 8.25 -11.37 -13.46
N PHE A 89 7.22 -12.22 -13.47
CA PHE A 89 5.93 -11.90 -14.08
C PHE A 89 5.26 -10.69 -13.42
N CYS A 90 5.27 -10.65 -12.08
CA CYS A 90 4.72 -9.54 -11.30
C CYS A 90 5.42 -8.22 -11.64
N LEU A 91 6.77 -8.21 -11.69
CA LEU A 91 7.54 -7.01 -12.04
C LEU A 91 7.23 -6.52 -13.46
N ILE A 92 7.10 -7.42 -14.43
CA ILE A 92 6.73 -7.04 -15.81
C ILE A 92 5.38 -6.32 -15.82
N ILE A 93 4.36 -6.86 -15.14
CA ILE A 93 3.03 -6.24 -15.08
C ILE A 93 3.12 -4.87 -14.41
N LEU A 94 3.77 -4.77 -13.25
CA LEU A 94 3.87 -3.51 -12.50
C LEU A 94 4.62 -2.42 -13.28
N ILE A 95 5.73 -2.78 -13.94
CA ILE A 95 6.47 -1.85 -14.79
C ILE A 95 5.62 -1.42 -15.99
N SER A 96 4.90 -2.34 -16.62
CA SER A 96 4.01 -2.03 -17.75
C SER A 96 2.91 -1.05 -17.35
N ILE A 97 2.26 -1.24 -16.19
CA ILE A 97 1.26 -0.32 -15.65
C ILE A 97 1.90 1.04 -15.36
N ALA A 98 3.05 1.08 -14.68
CA ALA A 98 3.73 2.32 -14.34
C ALA A 98 4.16 3.12 -15.57
N VAL A 99 4.73 2.45 -16.59
CA VAL A 99 5.11 3.07 -17.86
C VAL A 99 3.89 3.60 -18.57
N TYR A 100 2.84 2.79 -18.73
CA TYR A 100 1.61 3.19 -19.40
C TYR A 100 0.98 4.42 -18.75
N LEU A 101 0.78 4.39 -17.42
CA LEU A 101 0.23 5.53 -16.69
C LEU A 101 1.15 6.76 -16.73
N SER A 102 2.47 6.57 -16.75
CA SER A 102 3.42 7.69 -16.90
C SER A 102 3.34 8.35 -18.26
N LEU A 103 3.10 7.60 -19.32
CA LEU A 103 2.87 8.15 -20.67
C LEU A 103 1.56 8.95 -20.75
N GLN A 104 0.53 8.56 -19.99
CA GLN A 104 -0.77 9.22 -19.98
C GLN A 104 -0.84 10.43 -19.04
N ARG A 105 -0.13 10.38 -17.90
CA ARG A 105 -0.28 11.32 -16.77
C ARG A 105 1.01 12.02 -16.35
N GLY A 106 2.12 11.70 -17.01
CA GLY A 106 3.42 12.30 -16.72
C GLY A 106 4.31 11.47 -15.80
N TRP A 107 5.61 11.80 -15.83
CA TRP A 107 6.66 11.07 -15.14
C TRP A 107 6.54 10.92 -13.60
N PRO A 108 5.83 11.80 -12.84
CA PRO A 108 5.67 11.60 -11.41
C PRO A 108 5.00 10.27 -11.05
N VAL A 109 4.18 9.69 -11.94
CA VAL A 109 3.62 8.34 -11.74
C VAL A 109 4.71 7.32 -11.52
N MET A 110 5.79 7.37 -12.33
CA MET A 110 6.92 6.45 -12.21
C MET A 110 7.59 6.59 -10.84
N ILE A 111 7.78 7.82 -10.35
CA ILE A 111 8.36 8.07 -9.03
C ILE A 111 7.50 7.47 -7.93
N PHE A 112 6.19 7.75 -7.93
CA PHE A 112 5.27 7.18 -6.93
C PHE A 112 5.25 5.65 -6.98
N SER A 113 5.30 5.06 -8.19
CA SER A 113 5.35 3.61 -8.38
C SER A 113 6.64 2.99 -7.84
N ILE A 114 7.79 3.61 -8.11
CA ILE A 114 9.10 3.13 -7.64
C ILE A 114 9.17 3.24 -6.10
N ILE A 115 8.84 4.41 -5.54
CA ILE A 115 8.86 4.60 -4.08
C ILE A 115 7.86 3.64 -3.41
N GLY A 116 6.62 3.57 -3.92
CA GLY A 116 5.61 2.65 -3.40
C GLY A 116 6.06 1.19 -3.48
N GLY A 117 6.71 0.80 -4.57
CA GLY A 117 7.31 -0.53 -4.72
C GLY A 117 8.42 -0.80 -3.69
N ILE A 118 9.37 0.11 -3.54
CA ILE A 118 10.50 -0.04 -2.59
C ILE A 118 9.99 -0.13 -1.14
N VAL A 119 9.08 0.75 -0.72
CA VAL A 119 8.56 0.72 0.66
C VAL A 119 7.65 -0.47 0.94
N SER A 120 7.10 -1.10 -0.09
CA SER A 120 6.32 -2.34 0.04
C SER A 120 7.18 -3.59 0.09
N LEU A 121 8.49 -3.50 -0.18
CA LEU A 121 9.40 -4.65 -0.13
C LEU A 121 9.54 -5.17 1.30
N TYR A 122 9.41 -6.48 1.45
CA TYR A 122 9.51 -7.18 2.71
C TYR A 122 10.59 -8.25 2.63
N ALA A 123 11.84 -7.83 2.78
CA ALA A 123 13.00 -8.70 2.69
C ALA A 123 13.75 -8.73 4.03
N LYS A 124 14.05 -9.92 4.53
CA LYS A 124 14.79 -10.13 5.78
C LYS A 124 16.11 -9.35 5.78
N GLY A 125 16.31 -8.53 6.80
CA GLY A 125 17.56 -7.81 7.07
C GLY A 125 17.70 -6.43 6.42
N LEU A 126 17.00 -6.13 5.32
CA LEU A 126 17.06 -4.83 4.66
C LEU A 126 15.77 -3.99 4.86
N PHE A 127 14.61 -4.63 4.74
CA PHE A 127 13.31 -4.00 4.80
C PHE A 127 12.35 -4.92 5.55
N HIS A 128 12.10 -4.67 6.84
CA HIS A 128 11.24 -5.52 7.67
C HIS A 128 10.62 -4.73 8.82
N HIS A 129 10.23 -3.49 8.54
CA HIS A 129 9.69 -2.64 9.59
C HIS A 129 8.27 -2.20 9.23
N GLU A 130 7.33 -2.31 10.18
CA GLU A 130 5.92 -1.95 10.00
C GLU A 130 5.75 -0.49 9.56
N LEU A 131 6.60 0.39 10.08
CA LEU A 131 6.59 1.81 9.70
C LEU A 131 6.85 1.99 8.21
N GLN A 132 7.85 1.29 7.67
CA GLN A 132 8.19 1.34 6.25
C GLN A 132 7.02 0.85 5.38
N MET A 133 6.43 -0.30 5.73
CA MET A 133 5.29 -0.84 4.99
C MET A 133 4.06 0.09 5.04
N ALA A 134 3.87 0.79 6.16
CA ALA A 134 2.79 1.76 6.30
C ALA A 134 2.97 2.98 5.38
N PHE A 135 4.22 3.40 5.08
CA PHE A 135 4.46 4.43 4.06
C PHE A 135 3.94 4.04 2.68
N GLY A 136 3.86 2.75 2.36
CA GLY A 136 3.23 2.27 1.13
C GLY A 136 1.80 2.77 0.98
N ALA A 137 0.99 2.72 2.05
CA ALA A 137 -0.39 3.22 2.04
C ALA A 137 -0.47 4.73 1.73
N MET A 138 0.44 5.52 2.29
CA MET A 138 0.53 6.96 1.99
C MET A 138 0.80 7.21 0.50
N PHE A 139 1.80 6.53 -0.07
CA PHE A 139 2.15 6.69 -1.48
C PHE A 139 1.08 6.15 -2.43
N LEU A 140 0.33 5.12 -2.04
CA LEU A 140 -0.81 4.63 -2.81
C LEU A 140 -1.93 5.68 -2.91
N ILE A 141 -2.22 6.41 -1.80
CA ILE A 141 -3.22 7.50 -1.82
C ILE A 141 -2.74 8.65 -2.70
N ILE A 142 -1.49 9.13 -2.53
CA ILE A 142 -0.93 10.23 -3.32
C ILE A 142 -0.85 9.85 -4.79
N GLY A 143 -0.39 8.64 -5.10
CA GLY A 143 -0.29 8.14 -6.47
C GLY A 143 -1.65 8.01 -7.16
N GLY A 144 -2.66 7.47 -6.45
CA GLY A 144 -4.02 7.38 -6.94
C GLY A 144 -4.64 8.76 -7.23
N PHE A 145 -4.42 9.72 -6.33
CA PHE A 145 -4.81 11.12 -6.51
C PHE A 145 -4.12 11.72 -7.75
N TYR A 146 -2.80 11.59 -7.84
CA TYR A 146 -2.03 12.15 -8.93
C TYR A 146 -2.44 11.59 -10.30
N VAL A 147 -2.69 10.29 -10.41
CA VAL A 147 -3.15 9.66 -11.67
C VAL A 147 -4.47 10.26 -12.15
N GLN A 148 -5.34 10.72 -11.25
CA GLN A 148 -6.58 11.40 -11.64
C GLN A 148 -6.33 12.83 -12.12
N VAL A 149 -5.45 13.55 -11.42
CA VAL A 149 -5.23 14.98 -11.67
C VAL A 149 -4.23 15.23 -12.82
N GLY A 150 -3.14 14.47 -12.87
CA GLY A 150 -2.10 14.56 -13.92
C GLY A 150 -1.19 15.79 -13.81
N THR A 151 -1.23 16.54 -12.71
CA THR A 151 -0.37 17.70 -12.45
C THR A 151 0.02 17.82 -10.99
N LEU A 152 1.19 18.41 -10.73
CA LEU A 152 1.63 18.81 -9.38
C LEU A 152 1.30 20.28 -9.09
N ASP A 153 0.95 21.05 -10.12
CA ASP A 153 0.61 22.48 -10.01
C ASP A 153 -0.83 22.65 -9.52
N LEU A 154 -0.99 22.59 -8.21
CA LEU A 154 -2.26 22.73 -7.49
C LEU A 154 -2.09 23.67 -6.30
N PRO A 155 -3.18 24.37 -5.88
CA PRO A 155 -3.17 25.17 -4.67
C PRO A 155 -2.66 24.37 -3.46
N ILE A 156 -1.85 25.02 -2.62
CA ILE A 156 -1.24 24.37 -1.43
C ILE A 156 -2.29 23.74 -0.51
N MET A 157 -3.47 24.34 -0.40
CA MET A 157 -4.57 23.80 0.44
C MET A 157 -5.04 22.43 -0.05
N ILE A 158 -5.03 22.19 -1.37
CA ILE A 158 -5.36 20.87 -1.93
C ILE A 158 -4.33 19.83 -1.47
N TRP A 159 -3.04 20.18 -1.57
CA TRP A 159 -1.98 19.28 -1.09
C TRP A 159 -2.06 19.01 0.40
N ILE A 160 -2.38 20.02 1.22
CA ILE A 160 -2.58 19.83 2.67
C ILE A 160 -3.69 18.79 2.91
N LYS A 161 -4.83 18.89 2.23
CA LYS A 161 -5.93 17.91 2.34
C LYS A 161 -5.50 16.50 1.90
N VAL A 162 -4.81 16.40 0.76
CA VAL A 162 -4.28 15.11 0.26
C VAL A 162 -3.29 14.49 1.25
N ILE A 163 -2.40 15.32 1.84
CA ILE A 163 -1.44 14.87 2.84
C ILE A 163 -2.16 14.42 4.12
N CYS A 164 -3.17 15.15 4.61
CA CYS A 164 -3.96 14.72 5.77
C CYS A 164 -4.58 13.33 5.54
N MET A 165 -5.20 13.10 4.38
CA MET A 165 -5.77 11.79 4.05
C MET A 165 -4.68 10.71 3.89
N SER A 166 -3.52 11.08 3.37
CA SER A 166 -2.38 10.16 3.21
C SER A 166 -1.78 9.77 4.57
N ILE A 167 -1.70 10.70 5.52
CA ILE A 167 -1.28 10.43 6.90
C ILE A 167 -2.32 9.56 7.62
N PHE A 168 -3.62 9.79 7.39
CA PHE A 168 -4.68 8.89 7.87
C PHE A 168 -4.43 7.45 7.39
N GLY A 169 -4.19 7.26 6.08
CA GLY A 169 -3.88 5.95 5.50
C GLY A 169 -2.63 5.32 6.10
N PHE A 170 -1.55 6.10 6.23
CA PHE A 170 -0.30 5.69 6.86
C PHE A 170 -0.49 5.20 8.29
N LEU A 171 -1.14 6.01 9.15
CA LEU A 171 -1.34 5.66 10.56
C LEU A 171 -2.30 4.48 10.73
N SER A 172 -3.35 4.40 9.91
CA SER A 172 -4.28 3.26 9.89
C SER A 172 -3.55 1.97 9.55
N GLN A 173 -2.71 2.00 8.50
CA GLN A 173 -1.93 0.84 8.11
C GLN A 173 -0.85 0.49 9.13
N TYR A 174 -0.19 1.48 9.73
CA TYR A 174 0.81 1.22 10.77
C TYR A 174 0.19 0.59 12.02
N GLY A 175 -0.92 1.12 12.49
CA GLY A 175 -1.66 0.54 13.61
C GLY A 175 -2.11 -0.91 13.31
N TRP A 176 -2.62 -1.14 12.10
CA TRP A 176 -3.00 -2.47 11.63
C TRP A 176 -1.81 -3.44 11.60
N LEU A 177 -0.67 -3.06 11.06
CA LEU A 177 0.52 -3.91 10.97
C LEU A 177 1.06 -4.29 12.36
N LEU A 178 1.10 -3.36 13.30
CA LEU A 178 1.47 -3.66 14.70
C LEU A 178 0.51 -4.67 15.33
N PHE A 179 -0.80 -4.56 15.05
CA PHE A 179 -1.79 -5.52 15.53
C PHE A 179 -1.65 -6.88 14.85
N TYR A 180 -1.46 -6.88 13.53
CA TYR A 180 -1.30 -8.10 12.74
C TYR A 180 -0.09 -8.93 13.16
N ARG A 181 0.98 -8.28 13.63
CA ARG A 181 2.23 -8.90 14.07
C ARG A 181 2.35 -9.07 15.58
N LEU A 182 1.26 -8.98 16.33
CA LEU A 182 1.29 -9.16 17.79
C LEU A 182 1.83 -10.53 18.24
N ASP A 183 1.64 -11.57 17.45
CA ASP A 183 2.22 -12.89 17.71
C ASP A 183 3.75 -12.89 17.62
N ASP A 184 4.34 -12.15 16.67
CA ASP A 184 5.79 -11.97 16.54
C ASP A 184 6.37 -11.26 17.78
N TYR A 185 5.58 -10.36 18.37
CA TYR A 185 5.90 -9.63 19.62
C TYR A 185 5.42 -10.35 20.90
N LYS A 186 5.14 -11.67 20.84
CA LYS A 186 4.69 -12.46 21.98
C LYS A 186 3.49 -11.86 22.73
N TYR A 187 2.59 -11.20 21.99
CA TYR A 187 1.40 -10.51 22.51
C TYR A 187 1.72 -9.41 23.54
N ASP A 188 2.83 -8.68 23.37
CA ASP A 188 3.20 -7.58 24.27
C ASP A 188 2.07 -6.56 24.35
N ILE A 189 1.63 -6.28 25.58
CA ILE A 189 0.55 -5.32 25.86
C ILE A 189 0.90 -3.90 25.44
N LYS A 190 2.18 -3.52 25.46
CA LYS A 190 2.64 -2.20 25.03
C LYS A 190 2.46 -2.04 23.52
N ILE A 191 2.80 -3.06 22.74
CA ILE A 191 2.61 -3.07 21.28
C ILE A 191 1.12 -3.03 20.93
N LYS A 192 0.29 -3.82 21.64
CA LYS A 192 -1.17 -3.78 21.48
C LYS A 192 -1.73 -2.38 21.75
N ASN A 193 -1.36 -1.76 22.87
CA ASN A 193 -1.83 -0.43 23.23
C ASN A 193 -1.34 0.63 22.24
N ARG A 194 -0.09 0.53 21.76
CA ARG A 194 0.45 1.39 20.71
C ARG A 194 -0.34 1.26 19.40
N SER A 195 -0.65 0.04 18.97
CA SER A 195 -1.49 -0.22 17.78
C SER A 195 -2.84 0.49 17.89
N ILE A 196 -3.54 0.31 19.01
CA ILE A 196 -4.85 0.94 19.26
C ILE A 196 -4.74 2.47 19.24
N LEU A 197 -3.73 3.02 19.93
CA LEU A 197 -3.52 4.46 20.01
C LEU A 197 -3.26 5.07 18.64
N ILE A 198 -2.37 4.47 17.83
CA ILE A 198 -2.03 4.94 16.49
C ILE A 198 -3.25 4.89 15.58
N THR A 199 -4.03 3.79 15.60
CA THR A 199 -5.24 3.66 14.79
C THR A 199 -6.28 4.71 15.17
N LYS A 200 -6.45 5.01 16.46
CA LYS A 200 -7.34 6.09 16.91
C LYS A 200 -6.81 7.47 16.53
N PHE A 201 -5.50 7.68 16.63
CA PHE A 201 -4.88 8.94 16.25
C PHE A 201 -5.00 9.22 14.74
N ALA A 202 -5.09 8.20 13.90
CA ALA A 202 -5.38 8.36 12.48
C ALA A 202 -6.66 9.16 12.23
N LEU A 203 -7.69 8.98 13.07
CA LEU A 203 -8.96 9.72 12.95
C LEU A 203 -8.78 11.24 13.05
N VAL A 204 -7.77 11.73 13.76
CA VAL A 204 -7.46 13.17 13.83
C VAL A 204 -7.17 13.73 12.44
N PHE A 205 -6.40 13.02 11.62
CA PHE A 205 -6.08 13.45 10.26
C PHE A 205 -7.28 13.33 9.31
N LEU A 206 -8.14 12.34 9.52
CA LEU A 206 -9.42 12.26 8.80
C LEU A 206 -10.31 13.46 9.13
N ILE A 207 -10.41 13.84 10.40
CA ILE A 207 -11.19 15.02 10.83
C ILE A 207 -10.57 16.29 10.26
N LEU A 208 -9.24 16.46 10.33
CA LEU A 208 -8.56 17.61 9.75
C LEU A 208 -8.83 17.75 8.25
N TYR A 209 -8.89 16.65 7.51
CA TYR A 209 -9.28 16.68 6.09
C TYR A 209 -10.66 17.32 5.86
N PHE A 210 -11.64 17.06 6.75
CA PHE A 210 -13.00 17.62 6.61
C PHE A 210 -13.11 19.07 7.09
N ILE A 211 -12.27 19.48 8.05
CA ILE A 211 -12.31 20.84 8.62
C ILE A 211 -11.59 21.84 7.68
N LEU A 212 -10.51 21.45 7.07
CA LEU A 212 -9.74 22.27 6.14
C LEU A 212 -10.45 22.43 4.81
#